data_671c9d8e60b09ee651896a5ce9c9b70d
#
_entry.id   671c9d8e60b09ee651896a5ce9c9b70d
#
_cell.length_a   1.000
_cell.length_b   1.000
_cell.length_c   1.000
_cell.angle_alpha   90.00
_cell.angle_beta   90.00
_cell.angle_gamma   90.00
#
_symmetry.space_group_name_H-M   'P 1'
#
loop_
_entity.id
_entity.type
_entity.pdbx_description
1 polymer ?
#
loop_
_entity_poly.entity_id
_entity_poly.type
_entity_poly.pdbx_seq_one_letter_code
_entity_poly.pdbx_strand_id
1 'polypeptide(L)'
;MYRKTWMQVNLDKIERNLIQLKEICQKKIIAVLKADAYGCGDIHVARAVLEAGAEMIAVSSLDEALVLRNEGYEEKLLILGATEASDIPILIKHSISCTAYSTEWVIKAIKQNCEGLHVHLKVDTGMSRIGFRTIDELHLAFEKLQAANCDMEGIFTHFCCADSNLNLTNLQFSKFKEAVESFSYTFPWVHCDNSDATAFFQEDTSNACRIGISLYGISTYEKSLEPAISLYSEVVMVKHMHAGDTVGYGATYTAKDDEIIATLPIGYADGFVRANQGRKVYVDGQYAEIVGRVCMDQVMIHLEQEVPVKTVVEIFGEHISLEKMAEELNTIPYEIICLLSSRVTRRYIWHNQIQYEENSRLEKSILTKERK
;
A
#
# COMPACT_ATOMS: atom_id res chain seq x y z
N MET A 1 -13.35 19.45 -4.68
CA MET A 1 -13.75 18.59 -3.53
C MET A 1 -14.99 19.16 -2.84
N TYR A 2 -16.06 18.36 -2.70
CA TYR A 2 -17.30 18.79 -2.02
C TYR A 2 -17.30 18.42 -0.55
N ARG A 3 -17.00 17.15 -0.21
CA ARG A 3 -16.87 16.68 1.16
C ARG A 3 -15.50 17.02 1.71
N LYS A 4 -15.45 17.62 2.89
CA LYS A 4 -14.25 18.22 3.47
C LYS A 4 -13.46 17.21 4.32
N THR A 5 -13.12 16.08 3.69
CA THR A 5 -12.23 15.04 4.23
C THR A 5 -11.39 14.52 3.08
N TRP A 6 -10.07 14.53 3.24
CA TRP A 6 -9.14 14.12 2.19
C TRP A 6 -7.88 13.46 2.76
N MET A 7 -7.36 12.51 2.01
CA MET A 7 -6.01 12.00 2.20
C MET A 7 -5.06 12.78 1.28
N GLN A 8 -4.02 13.32 1.85
CA GLN A 8 -2.95 13.99 1.11
C GLN A 8 -1.85 12.98 0.83
N VAL A 9 -1.47 12.82 -0.43
CA VAL A 9 -0.36 11.99 -0.90
C VAL A 9 0.69 12.90 -1.50
N ASN A 10 1.86 12.94 -0.89
CA ASN A 10 2.99 13.76 -1.34
C ASN A 10 3.90 12.93 -2.24
N LEU A 11 3.76 13.11 -3.55
CA LEU A 11 4.52 12.38 -4.57
C LEU A 11 6.01 12.76 -4.55
N ASP A 12 6.34 14.03 -4.25
CA ASP A 12 7.74 14.46 -4.13
C ASP A 12 8.47 13.70 -3.01
N LYS A 13 7.78 13.42 -1.89
CA LYS A 13 8.33 12.61 -0.80
C LYS A 13 8.47 11.14 -1.19
N ILE A 14 7.49 10.59 -1.93
CA ILE A 14 7.57 9.22 -2.45
C ILE A 14 8.79 9.05 -3.36
N GLU A 15 9.04 9.99 -4.26
CA GLU A 15 10.21 10.00 -5.12
C GLU A 15 11.51 10.01 -4.31
N ARG A 16 11.64 10.94 -3.34
CA ARG A 16 12.84 11.02 -2.50
C ARG A 16 13.06 9.76 -1.67
N ASN A 17 12.00 9.19 -1.11
CA ASN A 17 12.08 7.93 -0.37
C ASN A 17 12.57 6.78 -1.26
N LEU A 18 12.07 6.68 -2.50
CA LEU A 18 12.52 5.66 -3.44
C LEU A 18 13.99 5.85 -3.80
N ILE A 19 14.41 7.07 -4.15
CA ILE A 19 15.81 7.38 -4.48
C ILE A 19 16.73 7.01 -3.32
N GLN A 20 16.37 7.40 -2.09
CA GLN A 20 17.14 7.06 -0.90
C GLN A 20 17.23 5.53 -0.67
N LEU A 21 16.12 4.81 -0.80
CA LEU A 21 16.12 3.35 -0.65
C LEU A 21 16.94 2.66 -1.75
N LYS A 22 16.94 3.20 -2.96
CA LYS A 22 17.78 2.72 -4.07
C LYS A 22 19.26 2.95 -3.78
N GLU A 23 19.61 4.09 -3.19
CA GLU A 23 20.98 4.36 -2.73
C GLU A 23 21.44 3.45 -1.60
N ILE A 24 20.54 3.07 -0.69
CA ILE A 24 20.85 2.13 0.40
C ILE A 24 21.09 0.72 -0.13
N CYS A 25 20.17 0.19 -0.94
CA CYS A 25 20.25 -1.21 -1.37
C CYS A 25 21.18 -1.46 -2.57
N GLN A 26 21.47 -0.44 -3.39
CA GLN A 26 22.31 -0.54 -4.61
C GLN A 26 21.81 -1.62 -5.59
N LYS A 27 20.51 -1.89 -5.61
CA LYS A 27 19.86 -2.91 -6.43
C LYS A 27 18.77 -2.26 -7.31
N LYS A 28 18.24 -3.04 -8.27
CA LYS A 28 17.04 -2.66 -9.02
C LYS A 28 15.85 -2.52 -8.08
N ILE A 29 14.94 -1.61 -8.39
CA ILE A 29 13.74 -1.39 -7.57
C ILE A 29 12.50 -1.91 -8.29
N ILE A 30 11.78 -2.79 -7.61
CA ILE A 30 10.41 -3.20 -7.94
C ILE A 30 9.48 -2.43 -7.00
N ALA A 31 8.78 -1.43 -7.51
CA ALA A 31 7.81 -0.66 -6.73
C ALA A 31 6.51 -1.45 -6.57
N VAL A 32 6.11 -1.74 -5.33
CA VAL A 32 4.90 -2.54 -5.05
C VAL A 32 3.72 -1.62 -4.84
N LEU A 33 2.80 -1.59 -5.80
CA LEU A 33 1.64 -0.68 -5.85
C LEU A 33 0.30 -1.42 -5.74
N LYS A 34 0.29 -2.63 -5.18
CA LYS A 34 -0.94 -3.41 -4.95
C LYS A 34 -1.95 -2.66 -4.08
N ALA A 35 -3.23 -3.06 -4.16
CA ALA A 35 -4.34 -2.48 -3.40
C ALA A 35 -4.46 -0.96 -3.63
N ASP A 36 -4.47 -0.54 -4.90
CA ASP A 36 -4.54 0.88 -5.29
C ASP A 36 -3.39 1.69 -4.65
N ALA A 37 -2.15 1.19 -4.78
CA ALA A 37 -0.96 1.73 -4.12
C ALA A 37 -1.18 1.91 -2.60
N TYR A 38 -1.69 0.86 -1.92
CA TYR A 38 -2.11 0.88 -0.51
C TYR A 38 -3.23 1.92 -0.23
N GLY A 39 -4.11 2.13 -1.19
CA GLY A 39 -5.17 3.13 -1.12
C GLY A 39 -4.74 4.56 -1.42
N CYS A 40 -3.50 4.77 -1.86
CA CYS A 40 -2.96 6.09 -2.21
C CYS A 40 -3.26 6.53 -3.65
N GLY A 41 -3.78 5.62 -4.51
CA GLY A 41 -4.00 5.86 -5.95
C GLY A 41 -2.80 5.41 -6.78
N ASP A 42 -2.94 4.23 -7.39
CA ASP A 42 -1.85 3.54 -8.11
C ASP A 42 -1.37 4.31 -9.34
N ILE A 43 -2.26 4.99 -10.06
CA ILE A 43 -1.93 5.73 -11.29
C ILE A 43 -0.91 6.83 -11.01
N HIS A 44 -1.16 7.71 -10.03
CA HIS A 44 -0.25 8.82 -9.74
C HIS A 44 1.04 8.37 -9.04
N VAL A 45 0.92 7.39 -8.14
CA VAL A 45 2.09 6.81 -7.46
C VAL A 45 2.98 6.06 -8.47
N ALA A 46 2.39 5.33 -9.45
CA ALA A 46 3.15 4.67 -10.51
C ALA A 46 4.03 5.66 -11.28
N ARG A 47 3.47 6.81 -11.68
CA ARG A 47 4.24 7.84 -12.38
C ARG A 47 5.41 8.33 -11.53
N ALA A 48 5.18 8.70 -10.27
CA ALA A 48 6.22 9.21 -9.38
C ALA A 48 7.35 8.19 -9.16
N VAL A 49 7.02 6.92 -8.90
CA VAL A 49 8.06 5.90 -8.67
C VAL A 49 8.85 5.56 -9.94
N LEU A 50 8.23 5.61 -11.12
CA LEU A 50 8.92 5.39 -12.39
C LEU A 50 9.84 6.56 -12.73
N GLU A 51 9.41 7.81 -12.54
CA GLU A 51 10.25 9.00 -12.70
C GLU A 51 11.43 9.00 -11.71
N ALA A 52 11.24 8.46 -10.50
CA ALA A 52 12.30 8.28 -9.52
C ALA A 52 13.23 7.08 -9.80
N GLY A 53 12.96 6.28 -10.84
CA GLY A 53 13.84 5.23 -11.34
C GLY A 53 13.52 3.83 -10.81
N ALA A 54 12.28 3.52 -10.50
CA ALA A 54 11.82 2.13 -10.38
C ALA A 54 11.88 1.45 -11.75
N GLU A 55 12.39 0.22 -11.80
CA GLU A 55 12.56 -0.53 -13.05
C GLU A 55 11.43 -1.52 -13.33
N MET A 56 10.55 -1.76 -12.35
CA MET A 56 9.37 -2.63 -12.45
C MET A 56 8.32 -2.18 -11.44
N ILE A 57 7.05 -2.31 -11.80
CA ILE A 57 5.92 -2.20 -10.88
C ILE A 57 5.43 -3.60 -10.52
N ALA A 58 5.04 -3.82 -9.27
CA ALA A 58 4.42 -5.07 -8.85
C ALA A 58 3.05 -4.82 -8.18
N VAL A 59 2.09 -5.63 -8.58
CA VAL A 59 0.70 -5.60 -8.10
C VAL A 59 0.28 -6.98 -7.55
N SER A 60 -0.93 -7.11 -7.01
CA SER A 60 -1.38 -8.39 -6.46
C SER A 60 -2.24 -9.23 -7.41
N SER A 61 -2.91 -8.61 -8.39
CA SER A 61 -3.88 -9.26 -9.26
C SER A 61 -3.83 -8.77 -10.70
N LEU A 62 -4.48 -9.52 -11.61
CA LEU A 62 -4.60 -9.13 -13.01
C LEU A 62 -5.46 -7.86 -13.17
N ASP A 63 -6.49 -7.70 -12.34
CA ASP A 63 -7.33 -6.49 -12.37
C ASP A 63 -6.51 -5.22 -12.12
N GLU A 64 -5.67 -5.23 -11.09
CA GLU A 64 -4.77 -4.10 -10.79
C GLU A 64 -3.77 -3.85 -11.93
N ALA A 65 -3.21 -4.91 -12.51
CA ALA A 65 -2.29 -4.80 -13.65
C ALA A 65 -2.97 -4.18 -14.88
N LEU A 66 -4.21 -4.58 -15.17
CA LEU A 66 -4.98 -4.05 -16.30
C LEU A 66 -5.39 -2.59 -16.12
N VAL A 67 -5.62 -2.13 -14.87
CA VAL A 67 -5.84 -0.69 -14.59
C VAL A 67 -4.64 0.11 -15.07
N LEU A 68 -3.43 -0.26 -14.67
CA LEU A 68 -2.20 0.44 -15.09
C LEU A 68 -1.99 0.37 -16.61
N ARG A 69 -2.22 -0.80 -17.22
CA ARG A 69 -2.12 -0.94 -18.69
C ARG A 69 -3.13 -0.07 -19.44
N ASN A 70 -4.36 0.04 -18.94
CA ASN A 70 -5.39 0.88 -19.55
C ASN A 70 -5.08 2.39 -19.42
N GLU A 71 -4.31 2.79 -18.42
CA GLU A 71 -3.80 4.16 -18.24
C GLU A 71 -2.53 4.44 -19.07
N GLY A 72 -2.06 3.45 -19.84
CA GLY A 72 -0.97 3.61 -20.79
C GLY A 72 0.43 3.33 -20.23
N TYR A 73 0.55 2.72 -19.05
CA TYR A 73 1.84 2.27 -18.53
C TYR A 73 2.34 1.05 -19.32
N GLU A 74 3.53 1.15 -19.91
CA GLU A 74 4.16 0.10 -20.74
C GLU A 74 5.32 -0.61 -20.03
N GLU A 75 5.75 -0.08 -18.89
CA GLU A 75 6.88 -0.58 -18.12
C GLU A 75 6.64 -2.00 -17.61
N LYS A 76 7.72 -2.67 -17.15
CA LYS A 76 7.61 -4.02 -16.60
C LYS A 76 6.62 -4.07 -15.43
N LEU A 77 5.71 -5.02 -15.50
CA LEU A 77 4.61 -5.18 -14.55
C LEU A 77 4.50 -6.64 -14.12
N LEU A 78 4.63 -6.88 -12.81
CA LEU A 78 4.63 -8.21 -12.20
C LEU A 78 3.43 -8.40 -11.28
N ILE A 79 2.68 -9.48 -11.46
CA ILE A 79 1.66 -9.94 -10.51
C ILE A 79 2.31 -10.86 -9.49
N LEU A 80 2.36 -10.43 -8.22
CA LEU A 80 2.92 -11.18 -7.10
C LEU A 80 1.98 -12.25 -6.54
N GLY A 81 0.70 -12.12 -6.80
CA GLY A 81 -0.35 -13.04 -6.35
C GLY A 81 -0.53 -14.24 -7.27
N ALA A 82 -1.45 -15.12 -6.87
CA ALA A 82 -1.89 -16.22 -7.72
C ALA A 82 -2.77 -15.69 -8.87
N THR A 83 -2.47 -16.11 -10.09
CA THR A 83 -3.25 -15.81 -11.30
C THR A 83 -3.78 -17.11 -11.87
N GLU A 84 -5.00 -17.14 -12.37
CA GLU A 84 -5.55 -18.34 -13.00
C GLU A 84 -4.84 -18.63 -14.33
N ALA A 85 -4.62 -19.91 -14.62
CA ALA A 85 -3.98 -20.30 -15.88
C ALA A 85 -4.83 -19.95 -17.12
N SER A 86 -6.14 -19.81 -16.97
CA SER A 86 -7.05 -19.34 -18.03
C SER A 86 -6.77 -17.91 -18.47
N ASP A 87 -6.11 -17.11 -17.65
CA ASP A 87 -5.83 -15.69 -17.93
C ASP A 87 -4.52 -15.48 -18.69
N ILE A 88 -3.75 -16.54 -18.94
CA ILE A 88 -2.47 -16.50 -19.67
C ILE A 88 -2.57 -15.73 -21.01
N PRO A 89 -3.61 -15.91 -21.86
CA PRO A 89 -3.72 -15.13 -23.10
C PRO A 89 -3.79 -13.61 -22.85
N ILE A 90 -4.38 -13.18 -21.73
CA ILE A 90 -4.48 -11.76 -21.35
C ILE A 90 -3.10 -11.27 -20.87
N LEU A 91 -2.41 -12.07 -20.06
CA LEU A 91 -1.06 -11.75 -19.57
C LEU A 91 -0.09 -11.53 -20.74
N ILE A 92 -0.06 -12.45 -21.70
CA ILE A 92 0.79 -12.36 -22.90
C ILE A 92 0.42 -11.13 -23.73
N LYS A 93 -0.87 -10.94 -24.03
CA LYS A 93 -1.36 -9.80 -24.81
C LYS A 93 -0.94 -8.45 -24.25
N HIS A 94 -0.90 -8.33 -22.93
CA HIS A 94 -0.59 -7.08 -22.25
C HIS A 94 0.85 -7.03 -21.67
N SER A 95 1.70 -8.02 -22.01
CA SER A 95 3.10 -8.11 -21.54
C SER A 95 3.20 -7.98 -20.02
N ILE A 96 2.36 -8.74 -19.29
CA ILE A 96 2.32 -8.76 -17.84
C ILE A 96 3.01 -10.03 -17.34
N SER A 97 4.02 -9.88 -16.49
CA SER A 97 4.70 -10.99 -15.83
C SER A 97 3.85 -11.58 -14.71
N CYS A 98 3.87 -12.89 -14.54
CA CYS A 98 3.10 -13.55 -13.49
C CYS A 98 3.96 -14.45 -12.60
N THR A 99 3.40 -14.84 -11.47
CA THR A 99 4.01 -15.75 -10.51
C THR A 99 3.64 -17.19 -10.80
N ALA A 100 4.63 -18.07 -11.07
CA ALA A 100 4.46 -19.52 -10.99
C ALA A 100 4.66 -19.94 -9.52
N TYR A 101 3.63 -20.55 -8.95
CA TYR A 101 3.57 -20.75 -7.50
C TYR A 101 3.25 -22.17 -7.04
N SER A 102 2.91 -23.08 -7.96
CA SER A 102 2.64 -24.49 -7.66
C SER A 102 2.78 -25.38 -8.89
N THR A 103 3.10 -26.65 -8.67
CA THR A 103 3.14 -27.67 -9.73
C THR A 103 1.78 -27.82 -10.44
N GLU A 104 0.67 -27.71 -9.71
CA GLU A 104 -0.66 -27.76 -10.29
C GLU A 104 -0.91 -26.59 -11.25
N TRP A 105 -0.51 -25.38 -10.86
CA TRP A 105 -0.61 -24.21 -11.74
C TRP A 105 0.22 -24.40 -13.02
N VAL A 106 1.46 -24.88 -12.90
CA VAL A 106 2.34 -25.17 -14.06
C VAL A 106 1.69 -26.17 -15.02
N ILE A 107 1.10 -27.27 -14.50
CA ILE A 107 0.42 -28.26 -15.32
C ILE A 107 -0.78 -27.64 -16.07
N LYS A 108 -1.50 -26.73 -15.46
CA LYS A 108 -2.60 -26.00 -16.11
C LYS A 108 -2.07 -24.99 -17.13
N ALA A 109 -1.00 -24.27 -16.80
CA ALA A 109 -0.39 -23.25 -17.66
C ALA A 109 0.12 -23.84 -19.00
N ILE A 110 0.85 -24.94 -18.94
CA ILE A 110 1.38 -25.59 -20.16
C ILE A 110 0.28 -26.20 -21.09
N LYS A 111 -0.95 -26.40 -20.59
CA LYS A 111 -2.10 -26.78 -21.40
C LYS A 111 -2.73 -25.60 -22.15
N GLN A 112 -2.44 -24.38 -21.72
CA GLN A 112 -2.71 -23.16 -22.45
C GLN A 112 -1.53 -22.91 -23.42
N ASN A 113 -1.71 -22.12 -24.45
CA ASN A 113 -0.55 -21.63 -25.20
C ASN A 113 0.15 -20.56 -24.34
N CYS A 114 1.22 -20.93 -23.65
CA CYS A 114 1.98 -20.03 -22.76
C CYS A 114 3.33 -19.58 -23.35
N GLU A 115 3.56 -19.78 -24.65
CA GLU A 115 4.72 -19.26 -25.36
C GLU A 115 4.84 -17.74 -25.22
N GLY A 116 6.02 -17.28 -24.77
CA GLY A 116 6.30 -15.86 -24.53
C GLY A 116 5.72 -15.29 -23.22
N LEU A 117 5.09 -16.12 -22.38
CA LEU A 117 4.66 -15.69 -21.04
C LEU A 117 5.89 -15.40 -20.17
N HIS A 118 5.97 -14.20 -19.58
CA HIS A 118 7.00 -13.84 -18.61
C HIS A 118 6.64 -14.40 -17.24
N VAL A 119 7.56 -15.18 -16.64
CA VAL A 119 7.30 -15.91 -15.40
C VAL A 119 8.36 -15.64 -14.34
N HIS A 120 7.91 -15.35 -13.11
CA HIS A 120 8.72 -15.38 -11.91
C HIS A 120 8.39 -16.60 -11.07
N LEU A 121 9.39 -17.44 -10.78
CA LEU A 121 9.23 -18.60 -9.90
C LEU A 121 9.16 -18.15 -8.45
N LYS A 122 8.12 -18.59 -7.72
CA LYS A 122 7.98 -18.27 -6.30
C LYS A 122 8.47 -19.40 -5.43
N VAL A 123 9.49 -19.13 -4.60
CA VAL A 123 10.00 -20.05 -3.59
C VAL A 123 9.32 -19.77 -2.24
N ASP A 124 8.71 -20.78 -1.62
CA ASP A 124 8.20 -20.69 -0.24
C ASP A 124 9.29 -21.13 0.74
N THR A 125 10.01 -20.16 1.26
CA THR A 125 11.09 -20.39 2.25
C THR A 125 10.60 -20.38 3.70
N GLY A 126 9.27 -20.18 3.92
CA GLY A 126 8.67 -20.20 5.26
C GLY A 126 7.57 -19.18 5.49
N MET A 127 7.14 -18.42 4.45
CA MET A 127 5.93 -17.58 4.52
C MET A 127 4.66 -18.43 4.53
N SER A 128 4.70 -19.63 3.93
CA SER A 128 3.61 -20.63 3.87
C SER A 128 2.31 -20.11 3.28
N ARG A 129 2.41 -19.23 2.27
CA ARG A 129 1.27 -18.62 1.58
C ARG A 129 1.09 -19.17 0.17
N ILE A 130 2.08 -19.03 -0.69
CA ILE A 130 2.20 -19.61 -2.04
C ILE A 130 3.67 -19.86 -2.36
N GLY A 131 3.95 -20.78 -3.29
CA GLY A 131 5.31 -21.05 -3.76
C GLY A 131 5.73 -22.50 -3.62
N PHE A 132 6.77 -22.87 -4.35
CA PHE A 132 7.39 -24.20 -4.33
C PHE A 132 8.18 -24.37 -3.03
N ARG A 133 8.05 -25.52 -2.39
CA ARG A 133 8.68 -25.80 -1.08
C ARG A 133 9.93 -26.65 -1.18
N THR A 134 10.10 -27.36 -2.29
CA THR A 134 11.28 -28.21 -2.53
C THR A 134 12.00 -27.79 -3.81
N ILE A 135 13.31 -28.07 -3.86
CA ILE A 135 14.13 -27.80 -5.03
C ILE A 135 13.65 -28.65 -6.22
N ASP A 136 13.24 -29.90 -5.98
CA ASP A 136 12.74 -30.79 -7.05
C ASP A 136 11.47 -30.23 -7.70
N GLU A 137 10.49 -29.73 -6.92
CA GLU A 137 9.29 -29.10 -7.47
C GLU A 137 9.65 -27.83 -8.28
N LEU A 138 10.60 -27.05 -7.79
CA LEU A 138 11.06 -25.82 -8.42
C LEU A 138 11.74 -26.09 -9.77
N HIS A 139 12.65 -27.10 -9.83
CA HIS A 139 13.28 -27.55 -11.07
C HIS A 139 12.28 -28.11 -12.06
N LEU A 140 11.37 -28.97 -11.60
CA LEU A 140 10.30 -29.50 -12.46
C LEU A 140 9.45 -28.40 -13.07
N ALA A 141 9.11 -27.36 -12.29
CA ALA A 141 8.36 -26.20 -12.76
C ALA A 141 9.13 -25.42 -13.83
N PHE A 142 10.42 -25.14 -13.55
CA PHE A 142 11.32 -24.46 -14.47
C PHE A 142 11.44 -25.19 -15.80
N GLU A 143 11.78 -26.49 -15.79
CA GLU A 143 11.95 -27.29 -16.99
C GLU A 143 10.68 -27.35 -17.85
N LYS A 144 9.52 -27.52 -17.21
CA LYS A 144 8.23 -27.57 -17.93
C LYS A 144 7.86 -26.24 -18.59
N LEU A 145 8.05 -25.13 -17.87
CA LEU A 145 7.74 -23.79 -18.39
C LEU A 145 8.74 -23.39 -19.48
N GLN A 146 10.03 -23.69 -19.31
CA GLN A 146 11.05 -23.45 -20.33
C GLN A 146 10.79 -24.28 -21.59
N ALA A 147 10.41 -25.55 -21.45
CA ALA A 147 10.05 -26.40 -22.60
C ALA A 147 8.78 -25.94 -23.33
N ALA A 148 7.93 -25.18 -22.65
CA ALA A 148 6.74 -24.54 -23.24
C ALA A 148 7.04 -23.12 -23.78
N ASN A 149 8.31 -22.74 -23.91
CA ASN A 149 8.79 -21.45 -24.42
C ASN A 149 8.31 -20.24 -23.59
N CYS A 150 8.09 -20.42 -22.27
CA CYS A 150 7.92 -19.29 -21.36
C CYS A 150 9.26 -18.58 -21.15
N ASP A 151 9.23 -17.27 -20.98
CA ASP A 151 10.38 -16.47 -20.54
C ASP A 151 10.56 -16.58 -19.01
N MET A 152 11.61 -17.23 -18.59
CA MET A 152 11.94 -17.41 -17.17
C MET A 152 12.60 -16.13 -16.62
N GLU A 153 11.76 -15.08 -16.44
CA GLU A 153 12.21 -13.73 -16.16
C GLU A 153 12.76 -13.57 -14.74
N GLY A 154 12.25 -14.32 -13.76
CA GLY A 154 12.72 -14.14 -12.39
C GLY A 154 12.47 -15.30 -11.44
N ILE A 155 13.08 -15.16 -10.25
CA ILE A 155 12.89 -16.05 -9.10
C ILE A 155 12.82 -15.21 -7.82
N PHE A 156 11.91 -15.56 -6.89
CA PHE A 156 11.77 -14.77 -5.67
C PHE A 156 11.20 -15.53 -4.48
N THR A 157 11.48 -14.97 -3.30
CA THR A 157 10.81 -15.34 -2.04
C THR A 157 10.23 -14.12 -1.34
N HIS A 158 9.65 -14.31 -0.15
CA HIS A 158 9.16 -13.23 0.69
C HIS A 158 9.42 -13.53 2.16
N PHE A 159 10.15 -12.64 2.83
CA PHE A 159 10.43 -12.75 4.25
C PHE A 159 9.17 -12.46 5.07
N CYS A 160 8.89 -13.31 6.05
CA CYS A 160 7.67 -13.18 6.86
C CYS A 160 7.81 -12.22 8.03
N CYS A 161 9.03 -11.93 8.47
CA CYS A 161 9.30 -11.14 9.67
C CYS A 161 10.66 -10.42 9.62
N ALA A 162 10.98 -9.80 8.47
CA ALA A 162 12.19 -8.99 8.33
C ALA A 162 12.23 -7.81 9.33
N ASP A 163 11.07 -7.35 9.74
CA ASP A 163 10.85 -6.29 10.72
C ASP A 163 11.11 -6.69 12.18
N SER A 164 11.08 -8.00 12.50
CA SER A 164 10.96 -8.44 13.91
C SER A 164 11.78 -9.66 14.29
N ASN A 165 12.24 -10.49 13.34
CA ASN A 165 12.98 -11.72 13.62
C ASN A 165 14.09 -11.99 12.60
N LEU A 166 15.29 -11.45 12.87
CA LEU A 166 16.45 -11.60 11.99
C LEU A 166 16.90 -13.06 11.83
N ASN A 167 16.79 -13.90 12.88
CA ASN A 167 17.20 -15.30 12.79
C ASN A 167 16.33 -16.08 11.79
N LEU A 168 15.01 -15.86 11.82
CA LEU A 168 14.11 -16.49 10.86
C LEU A 168 14.30 -15.90 9.45
N THR A 169 14.56 -14.61 9.33
CA THR A 169 14.89 -13.97 8.05
C THR A 169 16.14 -14.58 7.43
N ASN A 170 17.22 -14.78 8.21
CA ASN A 170 18.44 -15.44 7.76
C ASN A 170 18.19 -16.90 7.33
N LEU A 171 17.35 -17.63 8.06
CA LEU A 171 16.98 -19.00 7.67
C LEU A 171 16.21 -19.03 6.35
N GLN A 172 15.26 -18.12 6.16
CA GLN A 172 14.55 -17.97 4.89
C GLN A 172 15.49 -17.59 3.75
N PHE A 173 16.42 -16.69 4.00
CA PHE A 173 17.43 -16.29 3.02
C PHE A 173 18.34 -17.46 2.63
N SER A 174 18.84 -18.24 3.59
CA SER A 174 19.69 -19.41 3.30
C SER A 174 18.98 -20.42 2.39
N LYS A 175 17.69 -20.69 2.63
CA LYS A 175 16.87 -21.55 1.75
C LYS A 175 16.67 -20.94 0.36
N PHE A 176 16.49 -19.62 0.27
CA PHE A 176 16.35 -18.94 -1.00
C PHE A 176 17.65 -18.97 -1.80
N LYS A 177 18.79 -18.72 -1.15
CA LYS A 177 20.11 -18.78 -1.76
C LYS A 177 20.39 -20.19 -2.32
N GLU A 178 20.12 -21.24 -1.54
CA GLU A 178 20.23 -22.63 -1.99
C GLU A 178 19.37 -22.90 -3.23
N ALA A 179 18.12 -22.42 -3.23
CA ALA A 179 17.22 -22.57 -4.37
C ALA A 179 17.73 -21.83 -5.62
N VAL A 180 18.27 -20.63 -5.50
CA VAL A 180 18.86 -19.87 -6.62
C VAL A 180 20.13 -20.57 -7.15
N GLU A 181 21.03 -20.97 -6.26
CA GLU A 181 22.30 -21.62 -6.59
C GLU A 181 22.11 -23.01 -7.19
N SER A 182 20.95 -23.66 -7.00
CA SER A 182 20.65 -24.96 -7.61
C SER A 182 20.46 -24.90 -9.13
N PHE A 183 20.27 -23.70 -9.71
CA PHE A 183 20.12 -23.53 -11.14
C PHE A 183 21.42 -23.16 -11.85
N SER A 184 21.66 -23.75 -13.01
CA SER A 184 22.68 -23.29 -13.97
C SER A 184 22.20 -22.12 -14.83
N TYR A 185 21.03 -21.57 -14.54
CA TYR A 185 20.39 -20.48 -15.26
C TYR A 185 20.54 -19.17 -14.50
N THR A 186 20.86 -18.08 -15.20
CA THR A 186 20.95 -16.75 -14.61
C THR A 186 19.63 -16.03 -14.82
N PHE A 187 18.85 -15.90 -13.75
CA PHE A 187 17.59 -15.16 -13.79
C PHE A 187 17.86 -13.65 -13.91
N PRO A 188 17.21 -12.93 -14.86
CA PRO A 188 17.30 -11.48 -14.95
C PRO A 188 16.88 -10.75 -13.67
N TRP A 189 15.91 -11.32 -12.93
CA TRP A 189 15.37 -10.79 -11.68
C TRP A 189 15.44 -11.84 -10.57
N VAL A 190 16.25 -11.57 -9.58
CA VAL A 190 16.34 -12.36 -8.33
C VAL A 190 15.97 -11.43 -7.19
N HIS A 191 14.90 -11.70 -6.46
CA HIS A 191 14.42 -10.75 -5.44
C HIS A 191 13.85 -11.42 -4.19
N CYS A 192 14.39 -11.08 -3.02
CA CYS A 192 13.93 -11.54 -1.71
C CYS A 192 13.51 -10.39 -0.79
N ASP A 193 14.20 -9.25 -0.85
CA ASP A 193 14.04 -8.15 0.06
C ASP A 193 12.66 -7.48 -0.10
N ASN A 194 11.94 -7.33 1.01
CA ASN A 194 10.78 -6.48 1.15
C ASN A 194 11.21 -5.10 1.69
N SER A 195 10.28 -4.19 1.96
CA SER A 195 10.56 -2.83 2.45
C SER A 195 11.51 -2.79 3.64
N ASP A 196 11.30 -3.61 4.67
CA ASP A 196 12.16 -3.62 5.85
C ASP A 196 13.53 -4.24 5.54
N ALA A 197 13.59 -5.38 4.85
CA ALA A 197 14.86 -5.99 4.47
C ALA A 197 15.71 -5.06 3.58
N THR A 198 15.10 -4.32 2.68
CA THR A 198 15.80 -3.33 1.82
C THR A 198 16.59 -2.32 2.64
N ALA A 199 16.11 -1.95 3.81
CA ALA A 199 16.72 -0.92 4.63
C ALA A 199 17.96 -1.40 5.44
N PHE A 200 18.07 -2.70 5.74
CA PHE A 200 19.12 -3.17 6.63
C PHE A 200 19.80 -4.50 6.23
N PHE A 201 19.13 -5.33 5.42
CA PHE A 201 19.58 -6.67 5.12
C PHE A 201 20.53 -6.65 3.92
N GLN A 202 21.82 -6.87 4.19
CA GLN A 202 22.83 -6.93 3.14
C GLN A 202 23.09 -8.37 2.74
N GLU A 203 22.86 -8.69 1.47
CA GLU A 203 23.09 -9.99 0.87
C GLU A 203 23.47 -9.83 -0.62
N ASP A 204 24.08 -10.87 -1.18
CA ASP A 204 24.70 -10.86 -2.51
C ASP A 204 23.98 -11.72 -3.57
N THR A 205 22.86 -12.34 -3.18
CA THR A 205 22.13 -13.27 -4.06
C THR A 205 21.10 -12.56 -4.92
N SER A 206 20.36 -11.59 -4.35
CA SER A 206 19.36 -10.86 -5.10
C SER A 206 19.91 -9.62 -5.82
N ASN A 207 19.34 -9.30 -6.97
CA ASN A 207 19.67 -8.11 -7.76
C ASN A 207 18.55 -7.07 -7.79
N ALA A 208 17.44 -7.32 -7.06
CA ALA A 208 16.31 -6.40 -6.98
C ALA A 208 15.63 -6.45 -5.61
N CYS A 209 15.09 -5.30 -5.18
CA CYS A 209 14.30 -5.13 -3.96
C CYS A 209 12.85 -4.80 -4.29
N ARG A 210 11.90 -5.27 -3.44
CA ARG A 210 10.48 -4.97 -3.57
C ARG A 210 10.06 -3.96 -2.49
N ILE A 211 9.91 -2.72 -2.87
CA ILE A 211 9.59 -1.61 -1.98
C ILE A 211 8.10 -1.28 -2.09
N GLY A 212 7.40 -1.34 -0.97
CA GLY A 212 5.99 -1.00 -0.85
C GLY A 212 5.77 0.11 0.18
N ILE A 213 5.57 -0.28 1.44
CA ILE A 213 5.18 0.68 2.50
C ILE A 213 6.25 1.75 2.78
N SER A 214 7.53 1.43 2.58
CA SER A 214 8.62 2.39 2.78
C SER A 214 8.61 3.53 1.76
N LEU A 215 7.93 3.38 0.61
CA LEU A 215 7.67 4.50 -0.30
C LEU A 215 6.94 5.66 0.40
N TYR A 216 6.08 5.32 1.37
CA TYR A 216 5.28 6.29 2.11
C TYR A 216 5.96 6.80 3.39
N GLY A 217 7.24 6.48 3.59
CA GLY A 217 8.01 6.92 4.75
C GLY A 217 7.84 6.07 6.00
N ILE A 218 7.27 4.87 5.86
CA ILE A 218 7.04 3.95 6.97
C ILE A 218 8.07 2.84 6.92
N SER A 219 8.94 2.78 7.93
CA SER A 219 9.99 1.76 8.04
C SER A 219 10.36 1.50 9.50
N THR A 220 10.64 0.24 9.81
CA THR A 220 11.13 -0.16 11.12
C THR A 220 12.58 0.30 11.33
N TYR A 221 13.40 0.20 10.32
CA TYR A 221 14.86 0.40 10.40
C TYR A 221 15.33 1.74 9.84
N GLU A 222 14.77 2.22 8.73
CA GLU A 222 15.19 3.49 8.12
C GLU A 222 14.31 4.63 8.58
N LYS A 223 14.85 5.47 9.48
CA LYS A 223 14.11 6.56 10.14
C LYS A 223 14.23 7.91 9.42
N SER A 224 15.05 8.01 8.39
CA SER A 224 15.21 9.23 7.63
C SER A 224 14.21 9.37 6.46
N LEU A 225 13.40 8.34 6.21
CA LEU A 225 12.34 8.41 5.20
C LEU A 225 11.28 9.44 5.61
N GLU A 226 10.79 10.16 4.61
CA GLU A 226 9.81 11.23 4.82
C GLU A 226 8.38 10.68 4.85
N PRO A 227 7.56 10.96 5.90
CA PRO A 227 6.13 10.63 5.87
C PRO A 227 5.43 11.29 4.69
N ALA A 228 4.94 10.50 3.74
CA ALA A 228 4.38 10.99 2.48
C ALA A 228 2.86 11.06 2.46
N ILE A 229 2.18 10.56 3.49
CA ILE A 229 0.71 10.50 3.56
C ILE A 229 0.19 11.16 4.83
N SER A 230 -0.94 11.85 4.72
CA SER A 230 -1.64 12.48 5.84
C SER A 230 -3.15 12.45 5.59
N LEU A 231 -3.94 12.43 6.65
CA LEU A 231 -5.41 12.46 6.59
C LEU A 231 -5.94 13.67 7.32
N TYR A 232 -6.76 14.44 6.62
CA TYR A 232 -7.36 15.67 7.11
C TYR A 232 -8.88 15.67 7.00
N SER A 233 -9.51 16.45 7.87
CA SER A 233 -10.90 16.83 7.77
C SER A 233 -11.08 18.31 8.11
N GLU A 234 -12.29 18.86 7.97
CA GLU A 234 -12.61 20.22 8.41
C GLU A 234 -13.73 20.21 9.44
N VAL A 235 -13.70 21.13 10.39
CA VAL A 235 -14.81 21.35 11.31
C VAL A 235 -16.03 21.82 10.53
N VAL A 236 -17.15 21.09 10.62
CA VAL A 236 -18.41 21.45 9.95
C VAL A 236 -19.43 22.11 10.89
N MET A 237 -19.28 21.89 12.19
CA MET A 237 -20.15 22.47 13.21
C MET A 237 -19.42 22.54 14.56
N VAL A 238 -19.70 23.58 15.34
CA VAL A 238 -19.29 23.73 16.73
C VAL A 238 -20.54 23.93 17.59
N LYS A 239 -20.58 23.32 18.76
CA LYS A 239 -21.64 23.39 19.75
C LYS A 239 -21.09 23.61 21.15
N HIS A 240 -21.77 24.43 21.94
CA HIS A 240 -21.59 24.50 23.38
C HIS A 240 -22.56 23.52 24.04
N MET A 241 -22.03 22.64 24.84
CA MET A 241 -22.78 21.61 25.59
C MET A 241 -22.79 22.02 27.07
N HIS A 242 -23.89 21.74 27.75
CA HIS A 242 -23.98 21.94 29.20
C HIS A 242 -23.69 20.64 29.96
N ALA A 243 -23.29 20.78 31.19
CA ALA A 243 -23.13 19.61 32.07
C ALA A 243 -24.37 18.71 32.05
N GLY A 244 -24.16 17.42 31.77
CA GLY A 244 -25.22 16.43 31.63
C GLY A 244 -25.72 16.18 30.20
N ASP A 245 -25.38 17.05 29.24
CA ASP A 245 -25.67 16.81 27.82
C ASP A 245 -24.89 15.61 27.29
N THR A 246 -25.46 14.88 26.33
CA THR A 246 -24.86 13.65 25.80
C THR A 246 -24.46 13.77 24.34
N VAL A 247 -23.42 13.03 23.93
CA VAL A 247 -22.89 13.05 22.55
C VAL A 247 -23.00 11.68 21.88
N GLY A 248 -23.61 11.67 20.70
CA GLY A 248 -23.62 10.57 19.76
C GLY A 248 -24.49 9.38 20.13
N TYR A 249 -24.37 8.31 19.35
CA TYR A 249 -25.18 7.11 19.51
C TYR A 249 -24.99 6.42 20.86
N GLY A 250 -26.11 6.11 21.53
CA GLY A 250 -26.12 5.43 22.79
C GLY A 250 -25.65 6.28 23.97
N ALA A 251 -25.57 7.62 23.79
CA ALA A 251 -25.18 8.57 24.82
C ALA A 251 -23.95 8.09 25.64
N THR A 252 -22.93 7.61 24.94
CA THR A 252 -21.74 7.01 25.58
C THR A 252 -20.74 8.05 26.11
N TYR A 253 -20.95 9.31 25.77
CA TYR A 253 -20.26 10.45 26.35
C TYR A 253 -21.29 11.40 26.97
N THR A 254 -20.99 11.88 28.17
CA THR A 254 -21.80 12.88 28.86
C THR A 254 -20.86 14.01 29.26
N ALA A 255 -21.21 15.23 28.88
CA ALA A 255 -20.47 16.43 29.26
C ALA A 255 -20.44 16.57 30.79
N LYS A 256 -19.27 16.77 31.38
CA LYS A 256 -19.08 16.91 32.83
C LYS A 256 -19.31 18.34 33.27
N ASP A 257 -18.93 19.26 32.41
CA ASP A 257 -19.02 20.73 32.62
C ASP A 257 -19.57 21.35 31.33
N ASP A 258 -19.54 22.66 31.19
CA ASP A 258 -19.78 23.32 29.91
C ASP A 258 -18.59 23.05 28.99
N GLU A 259 -18.86 22.38 27.90
CA GLU A 259 -17.85 21.86 26.96
C GLU A 259 -18.09 22.32 25.52
N ILE A 260 -17.04 22.39 24.73
CA ILE A 260 -17.11 22.74 23.31
C ILE A 260 -16.92 21.46 22.47
N ILE A 261 -17.91 21.13 21.67
CA ILE A 261 -17.90 19.94 20.81
C ILE A 261 -17.92 20.35 19.34
N ALA A 262 -16.92 19.92 18.57
CA ALA A 262 -16.91 20.10 17.13
C ALA A 262 -17.26 18.79 16.40
N THR A 263 -17.84 18.90 15.21
CA THR A 263 -18.20 17.79 14.35
C THR A 263 -17.36 17.80 13.09
N LEU A 264 -16.81 16.62 12.72
CA LEU A 264 -16.04 16.39 11.50
C LEU A 264 -16.81 15.48 10.55
N PRO A 265 -16.77 15.69 9.22
CA PRO A 265 -17.46 14.88 8.23
C PRO A 265 -16.64 13.64 7.82
N ILE A 266 -16.23 12.84 8.80
CA ILE A 266 -15.55 11.56 8.62
C ILE A 266 -16.14 10.53 9.57
N GLY A 267 -16.34 9.29 9.09
CA GLY A 267 -16.86 8.21 9.90
C GLY A 267 -16.45 6.83 9.38
N TYR A 268 -17.07 5.77 9.93
CA TYR A 268 -16.62 4.41 9.59
C TYR A 268 -16.90 4.01 8.12
N ALA A 269 -17.82 4.66 7.42
CA ALA A 269 -18.00 4.43 5.98
C ALA A 269 -16.86 5.01 5.12
N ASP A 270 -16.02 5.85 5.71
CA ASP A 270 -14.82 6.38 5.09
C ASP A 270 -13.57 5.53 5.38
N GLY A 271 -13.73 4.48 6.20
CA GLY A 271 -12.61 3.68 6.72
C GLY A 271 -12.13 4.14 8.11
N PHE A 272 -12.72 5.20 8.68
CA PHE A 272 -12.40 5.67 10.03
C PHE A 272 -13.14 4.84 11.09
N VAL A 273 -12.54 3.70 11.46
CA VAL A 273 -13.18 2.65 12.27
C VAL A 273 -13.63 3.14 13.65
N ARG A 274 -14.61 2.43 14.23
CA ARG A 274 -15.21 2.80 15.53
C ARG A 274 -14.24 2.77 16.71
N ALA A 275 -13.16 2.01 16.61
CA ALA A 275 -12.09 1.95 17.61
C ALA A 275 -11.33 3.28 17.76
N ASN A 276 -11.54 4.26 16.85
CA ASN A 276 -10.99 5.62 16.99
C ASN A 276 -11.63 6.43 18.14
N GLN A 277 -12.72 5.98 18.74
CA GLN A 277 -13.29 6.63 19.92
C GLN A 277 -12.26 6.71 21.06
N GLY A 278 -12.11 7.88 21.69
CA GLY A 278 -11.16 8.17 22.76
C GLY A 278 -9.75 8.54 22.27
N ARG A 279 -9.46 8.35 20.98
CA ARG A 279 -8.21 8.84 20.39
C ARG A 279 -8.23 10.36 20.22
N LYS A 280 -7.06 10.94 20.01
CA LYS A 280 -6.90 12.36 19.75
C LYS A 280 -6.70 12.65 18.27
N VAL A 281 -7.16 13.81 17.83
CA VAL A 281 -6.84 14.48 16.57
C VAL A 281 -6.16 15.81 16.89
N TYR A 282 -5.51 16.44 15.91
CA TYR A 282 -4.86 17.74 16.12
C TYR A 282 -5.60 18.82 15.34
N VAL A 283 -5.89 19.96 16.01
CA VAL A 283 -6.63 21.08 15.44
C VAL A 283 -6.18 22.39 16.07
N ASP A 284 -5.73 23.34 15.25
CA ASP A 284 -5.41 24.72 15.66
C ASP A 284 -4.56 24.82 16.95
N GLY A 285 -3.45 24.07 17.00
CA GLY A 285 -2.53 24.10 18.14
C GLY A 285 -2.92 23.21 19.32
N GLN A 286 -4.05 22.50 19.29
CA GLN A 286 -4.53 21.66 20.39
C GLN A 286 -4.78 20.20 19.95
N TYR A 287 -4.65 19.27 20.90
CA TYR A 287 -5.09 17.88 20.73
C TYR A 287 -6.52 17.73 21.25
N ALA A 288 -7.44 17.33 20.38
CA ALA A 288 -8.86 17.17 20.67
C ALA A 288 -9.25 15.69 20.73
N GLU A 289 -9.90 15.26 21.82
CA GLU A 289 -10.33 13.88 22.00
C GLU A 289 -11.58 13.59 21.17
N ILE A 290 -11.64 12.41 20.53
CA ILE A 290 -12.82 11.89 19.85
C ILE A 290 -13.81 11.38 20.90
N VAL A 291 -14.93 12.08 21.05
CA VAL A 291 -15.94 11.82 22.09
C VAL A 291 -17.22 11.23 21.50
N GLY A 292 -17.86 10.37 22.28
CA GLY A 292 -19.01 9.60 21.80
C GLY A 292 -18.61 8.57 20.72
N ARG A 293 -19.57 7.83 20.20
CA ARG A 293 -19.31 6.80 19.19
C ARG A 293 -19.06 7.41 17.83
N VAL A 294 -18.03 6.93 17.12
CA VAL A 294 -17.83 7.24 15.69
C VAL A 294 -19.08 6.80 14.93
N CYS A 295 -19.68 7.71 14.18
CA CYS A 295 -20.86 7.46 13.37
C CYS A 295 -20.48 6.98 11.95
N MET A 296 -21.48 6.69 11.10
CA MET A 296 -21.23 6.27 9.73
C MET A 296 -20.48 7.33 8.93
N ASP A 297 -20.86 8.60 9.08
CA ASP A 297 -20.42 9.71 8.23
C ASP A 297 -19.78 10.86 8.99
N GLN A 298 -19.81 10.84 10.32
CA GLN A 298 -19.37 11.93 11.19
C GLN A 298 -18.74 11.41 12.48
N VAL A 299 -17.90 12.26 13.07
CA VAL A 299 -17.31 12.07 14.38
C VAL A 299 -17.30 13.39 15.14
N MET A 300 -17.40 13.31 16.46
CA MET A 300 -17.37 14.48 17.34
C MET A 300 -16.06 14.51 18.11
N ILE A 301 -15.50 15.70 18.30
CA ILE A 301 -14.28 15.95 19.07
C ILE A 301 -14.55 16.99 20.16
N HIS A 302 -13.94 16.81 21.32
CA HIS A 302 -13.97 17.78 22.42
C HIS A 302 -12.81 18.77 22.23
N LEU A 303 -13.14 20.06 22.25
CA LEU A 303 -12.19 21.15 22.11
C LEU A 303 -11.96 21.84 23.46
N GLU A 304 -10.70 22.13 23.79
CA GLU A 304 -10.37 23.00 24.94
C GLU A 304 -10.61 24.48 24.61
N GLN A 305 -10.40 24.85 23.34
CA GLN A 305 -10.63 26.21 22.84
C GLN A 305 -11.49 26.13 21.57
N GLU A 306 -12.43 27.04 21.44
CA GLU A 306 -13.29 27.14 20.27
C GLU A 306 -12.49 27.48 19.02
N VAL A 307 -12.82 26.78 17.91
CA VAL A 307 -12.23 27.05 16.61
C VAL A 307 -13.33 27.36 15.58
N PRO A 308 -13.08 28.17 14.56
CA PRO A 308 -14.05 28.44 13.50
C PRO A 308 -14.46 27.18 12.73
N VAL A 309 -15.69 27.16 12.24
CA VAL A 309 -16.09 26.22 11.18
C VAL A 309 -15.17 26.37 9.97
N LYS A 310 -14.80 25.26 9.33
CA LYS A 310 -13.78 25.11 8.27
C LYS A 310 -12.32 25.07 8.77
N THR A 311 -12.06 25.13 10.07
CA THR A 311 -10.72 24.85 10.58
C THR A 311 -10.31 23.42 10.20
N VAL A 312 -9.08 23.28 9.68
CA VAL A 312 -8.53 21.97 9.27
C VAL A 312 -8.13 21.19 10.52
N VAL A 313 -8.51 19.92 10.52
CA VAL A 313 -8.18 18.95 11.56
C VAL A 313 -7.29 17.87 10.96
N GLU A 314 -6.13 17.65 11.55
CA GLU A 314 -5.25 16.54 11.23
C GLU A 314 -5.67 15.30 12.01
N ILE A 315 -5.95 14.22 11.30
CA ILE A 315 -6.30 12.91 11.88
C ILE A 315 -5.05 12.08 12.07
N PHE A 316 -4.18 12.06 11.06
CA PHE A 316 -2.78 11.66 11.14
C PHE A 316 -1.95 12.48 10.12
N GLY A 317 -0.70 12.71 10.42
CA GLY A 317 0.19 13.52 9.59
C GLY A 317 1.44 13.95 10.35
N GLU A 318 1.66 15.26 10.47
CA GLU A 318 2.84 15.83 11.09
C GLU A 318 2.82 15.72 12.65
N HIS A 319 1.65 15.92 13.25
CA HIS A 319 1.51 15.96 14.73
C HIS A 319 1.12 14.60 15.31
N ILE A 320 0.46 13.76 14.53
CA ILE A 320 0.03 12.42 14.92
C ILE A 320 0.53 11.45 13.86
N SER A 321 1.58 10.69 14.16
CA SER A 321 2.12 9.74 13.20
C SER A 321 1.15 8.58 12.95
N LEU A 322 1.20 8.03 11.73
CA LEU A 322 0.37 6.88 11.35
C LEU A 322 0.73 5.63 12.16
N GLU A 323 2.01 5.46 12.52
CA GLU A 323 2.48 4.37 13.37
C GLU A 323 1.87 4.46 14.77
N LYS A 324 1.83 5.66 15.38
CA LYS A 324 1.18 5.86 16.67
C LYS A 324 -0.32 5.55 16.59
N MET A 325 -0.98 5.98 15.51
CA MET A 325 -2.38 5.63 15.28
C MET A 325 -2.58 4.12 15.17
N ALA A 326 -1.69 3.41 14.49
CA ALA A 326 -1.76 1.96 14.34
C ALA A 326 -1.57 1.24 15.69
N GLU A 327 -0.61 1.68 16.50
CA GLU A 327 -0.37 1.16 17.85
C GLU A 327 -1.62 1.32 18.73
N GLU A 328 -2.21 2.53 18.78
CA GLU A 328 -3.41 2.81 19.56
C GLU A 328 -4.64 2.00 19.11
N LEU A 329 -4.71 1.66 17.82
CA LEU A 329 -5.77 0.82 17.24
C LEU A 329 -5.46 -0.68 17.29
N ASN A 330 -4.29 -1.08 17.81
CA ASN A 330 -3.79 -2.47 17.84
C ASN A 330 -3.77 -3.11 16.45
N THR A 331 -3.24 -2.38 15.48
CA THR A 331 -3.09 -2.82 14.09
C THR A 331 -1.78 -2.31 13.49
N ILE A 332 -1.66 -2.32 12.17
CA ILE A 332 -0.48 -1.87 11.41
C ILE A 332 -0.83 -0.70 10.48
N PRO A 333 0.15 0.17 10.15
CA PRO A 333 -0.05 1.31 9.24
C PRO A 333 -0.70 0.92 7.90
N TYR A 334 -0.33 -0.23 7.34
CA TYR A 334 -0.89 -0.78 6.10
C TYR A 334 -2.41 -0.88 6.13
N GLU A 335 -2.97 -1.44 7.21
CA GLU A 335 -4.41 -1.64 7.33
C GLU A 335 -5.14 -0.32 7.37
N ILE A 336 -4.64 0.65 8.15
CA ILE A 336 -5.28 1.96 8.29
C ILE A 336 -5.44 2.66 6.94
N ILE A 337 -4.37 2.70 6.14
CA ILE A 337 -4.41 3.40 4.84
C ILE A 337 -5.24 2.63 3.81
N CYS A 338 -5.15 1.29 3.77
CA CYS A 338 -5.95 0.46 2.88
C CYS A 338 -7.45 0.48 3.21
N LEU A 339 -7.84 0.75 4.45
CA LEU A 339 -9.25 0.87 4.85
C LEU A 339 -9.90 2.17 4.37
N LEU A 340 -9.11 3.21 4.03
CA LEU A 340 -9.67 4.48 3.56
C LEU A 340 -10.42 4.29 2.24
N SER A 341 -11.73 4.44 2.32
CA SER A 341 -12.63 4.15 1.21
C SER A 341 -12.52 5.16 0.06
N SER A 342 -13.08 4.80 -1.09
CA SER A 342 -13.21 5.69 -2.27
C SER A 342 -14.05 6.95 -2.04
N ARG A 343 -14.67 7.10 -0.86
CA ARG A 343 -15.40 8.33 -0.45
C ARG A 343 -14.44 9.45 -0.05
N VAL A 344 -13.24 9.11 0.41
CA VAL A 344 -12.20 10.06 0.80
C VAL A 344 -11.49 10.55 -0.46
N THR A 345 -11.49 11.85 -0.69
CA THR A 345 -10.77 12.46 -1.82
C THR A 345 -9.28 12.27 -1.63
N ARG A 346 -8.56 11.87 -2.69
CA ARG A 346 -7.09 11.89 -2.73
C ARG A 346 -6.64 13.22 -3.29
N ARG A 347 -5.72 13.88 -2.57
CA ARG A 347 -5.08 15.14 -2.97
C ARG A 347 -3.61 14.88 -3.14
N TYR A 348 -3.10 15.04 -4.37
CA TYR A 348 -1.71 14.77 -4.69
C TYR A 348 -0.92 16.06 -4.70
N ILE A 349 0.16 16.09 -3.90
CA ILE A 349 1.17 17.13 -3.93
C ILE A 349 2.30 16.64 -4.83
N TRP A 350 2.64 17.43 -5.83
CA TRP A 350 3.76 17.17 -6.71
C TRP A 350 4.36 18.51 -7.17
N HIS A 351 5.69 18.57 -7.25
CA HIS A 351 6.43 19.81 -7.52
C HIS A 351 6.06 20.92 -6.51
N ASN A 352 5.90 20.52 -5.24
CA ASN A 352 5.54 21.40 -4.11
C ASN A 352 4.19 22.11 -4.24
N GLN A 353 3.27 21.60 -5.04
CA GLN A 353 1.91 22.16 -5.19
C GLN A 353 0.86 21.05 -5.33
N ILE A 354 -0.40 21.39 -5.08
CA ILE A 354 -1.51 20.47 -5.34
C ILE A 354 -1.68 20.36 -6.86
N GLN A 355 -1.37 19.18 -7.40
CA GLN A 355 -1.49 18.90 -8.84
C GLN A 355 -2.85 18.29 -9.18
N TYR A 356 -3.34 17.39 -8.34
CA TYR A 356 -4.55 16.63 -8.61
C TYR A 356 -5.42 16.52 -7.36
N GLU A 357 -6.74 16.55 -7.54
CA GLU A 357 -7.73 16.15 -6.53
C GLU A 357 -8.68 15.14 -7.17
N GLU A 358 -8.65 13.91 -6.69
CA GLU A 358 -9.43 12.82 -7.24
C GLU A 358 -10.42 12.25 -6.24
N ASN A 359 -11.64 12.02 -6.71
CA ASN A 359 -12.63 11.25 -6.00
C ASN A 359 -13.24 10.26 -6.97
N SER A 360 -12.80 9.01 -6.89
CA SER A 360 -13.15 7.94 -7.84
C SER A 360 -14.67 7.69 -7.96
N ARG A 361 -15.47 8.15 -7.01
CA ARG A 361 -16.94 8.10 -7.09
C ARG A 361 -17.53 9.20 -7.97
N LEU A 362 -16.86 10.35 -8.08
CA LEU A 362 -17.33 11.48 -8.89
C LEU A 362 -16.95 11.33 -10.35
N GLU A 363 -15.78 10.80 -10.64
CA GLU A 363 -15.25 10.66 -12.00
C GLU A 363 -16.14 9.83 -12.91
N LYS A 364 -16.77 8.78 -12.38
CA LYS A 364 -17.74 7.94 -13.12
C LYS A 364 -19.06 8.62 -13.44
N SER A 365 -19.40 9.77 -12.78
CA SER A 365 -20.73 10.40 -12.91
C SER A 365 -20.73 11.79 -13.54
N ILE A 366 -19.66 12.59 -13.35
CA ILE A 366 -19.61 14.00 -13.77
C ILE A 366 -18.87 14.15 -15.08
N LEU A 367 -17.76 13.46 -15.29
CA LEU A 367 -16.96 13.54 -16.52
C LEU A 367 -17.68 13.01 -17.77
N THR A 368 -18.65 12.10 -17.62
CA THR A 368 -19.50 11.65 -18.72
C THR A 368 -20.56 12.69 -19.14
N LYS A 369 -20.83 13.72 -18.33
CA LYS A 369 -21.80 14.78 -18.65
C LYS A 369 -21.16 16.05 -19.22
N GLU A 370 -19.90 16.32 -18.87
CA GLU A 370 -19.18 17.53 -19.35
C GLU A 370 -18.41 17.29 -20.66
N ARG A 371 -18.24 16.02 -21.08
CA ARG A 371 -17.64 15.64 -22.38
C ARG A 371 -18.66 15.40 -23.50
N LYS A 372 -19.93 15.73 -23.31
CA LYS A 372 -20.97 15.81 -24.32
C LYS A 372 -21.39 17.26 -24.53
#